data_2b695994bbec61ff3de0f536688d0a7f
#
_entry.id   2b695994bbec61ff3de0f536688d0a7f
#
_cell.length_a   1.000
_cell.length_b   1.000
_cell.length_c   1.000
_cell.angle_alpha   90.00
_cell.angle_beta   90.00
_cell.angle_gamma   90.00
#
_symmetry.space_group_name_H-M   'P 1'
#
loop_
_entity.id
_entity.type
_entity.pdbx_description
1 polymer ?
#
loop_
_entity_poly.entity_id
_entity_poly.type
_entity_poly.pdbx_seq_one_letter_code
_entity_poly.pdbx_strand_id
1 'polypeptide(L)'
;MKLLLAAIVLLTTITPAQAASSGGGSAPAPDQKPVSTNLPLTSDEVKKHNSASDCWSIIDGVVYDLSNWVDSHPGGSSRITAICGKDGTSNFLGQHSNSNSAKSRLKGFELGKLETAAKPATPTPAAPAAKQLSAFLSEADALIKQKNFTAALNLLKQADRSYANNADINNLLGFSSRNLKQFSASAKYYQKALKINPNHLGALEYQGELFLQTKKVSSAKKNLAKLKKLCGENCEEYLDLKKAIGSK
;
A
#
# COMPACT_ATOMS: atom_id res chain seq x y z
N MET A 1 75.12 -50.03 8.15
CA MET A 1 74.15 -49.75 9.18
C MET A 1 73.24 -48.70 8.61
N LYS A 2 72.01 -49.03 8.17
CA LYS A 2 71.02 -48.15 7.54
C LYS A 2 69.88 -48.00 8.55
N LEU A 3 69.69 -46.82 9.07
CA LEU A 3 68.47 -46.45 9.84
C LEU A 3 67.34 -46.09 8.86
N LEU A 4 66.25 -46.80 8.96
CA LEU A 4 64.97 -46.42 8.31
C LEU A 4 64.23 -45.49 9.26
N LEU A 5 63.96 -44.26 8.77
CA LEU A 5 62.97 -43.35 9.38
C LEU A 5 61.67 -43.60 8.63
N ALA A 6 60.64 -43.98 9.40
CA ALA A 6 59.27 -44.06 8.91
C ALA A 6 58.64 -42.66 9.05
N ALA A 7 58.26 -42.09 7.92
CA ALA A 7 57.51 -40.87 7.88
C ALA A 7 55.99 -41.20 7.94
N ILE A 8 55.33 -40.73 8.99
CA ILE A 8 53.86 -40.78 9.12
C ILE A 8 53.30 -39.62 8.31
N VAL A 9 52.63 -39.94 7.22
CA VAL A 9 51.87 -38.95 6.42
C VAL A 9 50.48 -38.80 7.05
N LEU A 10 50.24 -37.65 7.71
CA LEU A 10 48.89 -37.21 8.10
C LEU A 10 48.16 -36.71 6.82
N LEU A 11 47.19 -37.46 6.36
CA LEU A 11 46.24 -36.97 5.37
C LEU A 11 45.26 -36.01 6.05
N THR A 12 45.44 -34.72 5.85
CA THR A 12 44.41 -33.72 6.11
C THR A 12 43.47 -33.68 4.94
N THR A 13 42.24 -34.14 5.14
CA THR A 13 41.16 -33.99 4.16
C THR A 13 40.71 -32.55 4.11
N ILE A 14 41.04 -31.84 3.05
CA ILE A 14 40.52 -30.50 2.76
C ILE A 14 39.14 -30.70 2.13
N THR A 15 38.09 -30.35 2.85
CA THR A 15 36.75 -30.20 2.31
C THR A 15 36.68 -28.93 1.46
N PRO A 16 36.20 -28.97 0.21
CA PRO A 16 36.03 -27.75 -0.56
C PRO A 16 34.91 -26.89 0.04
N ALA A 17 35.23 -25.63 0.33
CA ALA A 17 34.21 -24.62 0.67
C ALA A 17 33.27 -24.44 -0.52
N GLN A 18 32.01 -24.77 -0.33
CA GLN A 18 30.98 -24.46 -1.29
C GLN A 18 30.82 -22.95 -1.36
N ALA A 19 31.11 -22.38 -2.51
CA ALA A 19 30.76 -21.00 -2.84
C ALA A 19 29.25 -20.82 -2.76
N ALA A 20 28.80 -20.01 -1.82
CA ALA A 20 27.43 -19.61 -1.73
C ALA A 20 27.10 -18.74 -2.95
N SER A 21 26.35 -19.32 -3.87
CA SER A 21 25.70 -18.60 -4.95
C SER A 21 24.67 -17.64 -4.33
N SER A 22 24.91 -16.35 -4.47
CA SER A 22 23.94 -15.30 -4.13
C SER A 22 22.83 -15.28 -5.18
N GLY A 23 21.94 -16.24 -5.12
CA GLY A 23 20.65 -16.19 -5.77
C GLY A 23 19.73 -15.32 -4.94
N GLY A 24 19.31 -14.17 -5.46
CA GLY A 24 18.26 -13.35 -4.89
C GLY A 24 16.93 -14.09 -4.94
N GLY A 25 16.73 -15.01 -4.01
CA GLY A 25 15.46 -15.65 -3.74
C GLY A 25 14.71 -14.76 -2.74
N SER A 26 13.57 -14.23 -3.13
CA SER A 26 12.59 -13.69 -2.18
C SER A 26 12.38 -14.73 -1.10
N ALA A 27 12.69 -14.39 0.15
CA ALA A 27 12.43 -15.27 1.28
C ALA A 27 10.94 -15.66 1.24
N PRO A 28 10.59 -16.94 1.37
CA PRO A 28 9.20 -17.32 1.54
C PRO A 28 8.69 -16.66 2.79
N ALA A 29 7.50 -16.05 2.69
CA ALA A 29 6.79 -15.57 3.88
C ALA A 29 6.67 -16.74 4.86
N PRO A 30 6.89 -16.51 6.17
CA PRO A 30 6.57 -17.54 7.15
C PRO A 30 5.12 -17.93 6.96
N ASP A 31 4.84 -19.23 6.79
CA ASP A 31 3.51 -19.81 6.79
C ASP A 31 2.89 -19.55 8.17
N GLN A 32 2.27 -18.40 8.33
CA GLN A 32 1.52 -18.07 9.52
C GLN A 32 0.08 -18.48 9.30
N LYS A 33 -0.25 -19.61 9.90
CA LYS A 33 -1.65 -19.98 10.15
C LYS A 33 -2.29 -18.83 10.92
N PRO A 34 -3.46 -18.30 10.50
CA PRO A 34 -4.12 -17.23 11.23
C PRO A 34 -4.29 -17.65 12.68
N VAL A 35 -3.78 -16.85 13.60
CA VAL A 35 -3.99 -17.04 15.03
C VAL A 35 -5.46 -16.76 15.27
N SER A 36 -6.24 -17.82 15.52
CA SER A 36 -7.63 -17.68 15.95
C SER A 36 -7.62 -17.02 17.33
N THR A 37 -7.79 -15.71 17.38
CA THR A 37 -7.92 -14.99 18.65
C THR A 37 -9.37 -15.08 19.10
N ASN A 38 -9.60 -15.49 20.35
CA ASN A 38 -10.91 -15.40 20.99
C ASN A 38 -11.24 -13.97 21.43
N LEU A 39 -10.45 -12.98 21.01
CA LEU A 39 -10.66 -11.58 21.33
C LEU A 39 -11.71 -10.98 20.39
N PRO A 40 -12.60 -10.12 20.89
CA PRO A 40 -13.55 -9.41 20.04
C PRO A 40 -12.78 -8.47 19.09
N LEU A 41 -13.00 -8.59 17.79
CA LEU A 41 -12.32 -7.78 16.76
C LEU A 41 -12.96 -6.39 16.65
N THR A 42 -12.97 -5.63 17.75
CA THR A 42 -13.52 -4.27 17.80
C THR A 42 -12.46 -3.21 17.54
N SER A 43 -12.87 -2.00 17.14
CA SER A 43 -11.95 -0.88 16.99
C SER A 43 -11.20 -0.53 18.27
N ASP A 44 -11.83 -0.75 19.45
CA ASP A 44 -11.20 -0.46 20.73
C ASP A 44 -10.17 -1.55 21.10
N GLU A 45 -10.40 -2.79 20.67
CA GLU A 45 -9.39 -3.84 20.81
C GLU A 45 -8.19 -3.55 19.90
N VAL A 46 -8.42 -3.25 18.63
CA VAL A 46 -7.35 -2.90 17.66
C VAL A 46 -6.45 -1.78 18.19
N LYS A 47 -7.01 -0.75 18.84
CA LYS A 47 -6.22 0.37 19.42
C LYS A 47 -5.19 -0.06 20.44
N LYS A 48 -5.36 -1.20 21.12
CA LYS A 48 -4.42 -1.71 22.12
C LYS A 48 -3.16 -2.28 21.47
N HIS A 49 -3.28 -2.77 20.23
CA HIS A 49 -2.21 -3.41 19.44
C HIS A 49 -1.51 -2.36 18.54
N ASN A 50 -0.81 -1.41 19.16
CA ASN A 50 -0.31 -0.19 18.51
C ASN A 50 1.22 -0.05 18.50
N SER A 51 1.95 -1.13 18.76
CA SER A 51 3.42 -1.15 18.77
C SER A 51 3.98 -1.99 17.60
N ALA A 52 5.27 -1.86 17.32
CA ALA A 52 5.92 -2.64 16.25
C ALA A 52 5.87 -4.16 16.49
N SER A 53 5.95 -4.58 17.76
CA SER A 53 5.91 -5.99 18.16
C SER A 53 4.50 -6.53 18.38
N ASP A 54 3.50 -5.64 18.37
CA ASP A 54 2.09 -5.97 18.57
C ASP A 54 1.25 -4.96 17.77
N CYS A 55 1.08 -5.27 16.48
CA CYS A 55 0.59 -4.34 15.47
C CYS A 55 -0.63 -4.90 14.76
N TRP A 56 -1.81 -4.50 15.21
CA TRP A 56 -3.04 -4.78 14.47
C TRP A 56 -3.48 -3.54 13.70
N SER A 57 -4.06 -3.74 12.54
CA SER A 57 -4.65 -2.66 11.73
C SER A 57 -5.97 -3.09 11.12
N ILE A 58 -6.88 -2.14 10.99
CA ILE A 58 -8.11 -2.33 10.23
C ILE A 58 -7.81 -1.92 8.79
N ILE A 59 -8.08 -2.81 7.83
CA ILE A 59 -7.99 -2.50 6.41
C ILE A 59 -9.26 -3.01 5.74
N ASP A 60 -10.05 -2.11 5.19
CA ASP A 60 -11.31 -2.41 4.52
C ASP A 60 -12.32 -3.17 5.39
N GLY A 61 -12.43 -2.79 6.67
CA GLY A 61 -13.36 -3.42 7.62
C GLY A 61 -12.95 -4.83 8.06
N VAL A 62 -11.71 -5.23 7.79
CA VAL A 62 -11.10 -6.48 8.25
C VAL A 62 -9.92 -6.15 9.15
N VAL A 63 -9.74 -6.90 10.22
CA VAL A 63 -8.63 -6.76 11.16
C VAL A 63 -7.49 -7.70 10.74
N TYR A 64 -6.28 -7.16 10.73
CA TYR A 64 -5.07 -7.87 10.36
C TYR A 64 -4.02 -7.76 11.47
N ASP A 65 -3.37 -8.86 11.80
CA ASP A 65 -2.18 -8.87 12.66
C ASP A 65 -0.91 -8.72 11.80
N LEU A 66 -0.35 -7.53 11.82
CA LEU A 66 0.83 -7.16 11.03
C LEU A 66 2.13 -7.23 11.85
N SER A 67 2.11 -7.72 13.10
CA SER A 67 3.26 -7.73 14.01
C SER A 67 4.51 -8.35 13.37
N ASN A 68 4.34 -9.50 12.74
CA ASN A 68 5.44 -10.20 12.06
C ASN A 68 5.79 -9.63 10.66
N TRP A 69 5.01 -8.68 10.18
CA TRP A 69 5.22 -8.04 8.89
C TRP A 69 5.94 -6.70 8.98
N VAL A 70 5.98 -6.09 10.18
CA VAL A 70 6.59 -4.78 10.40
C VAL A 70 7.99 -4.69 9.82
N ASP A 71 8.88 -5.61 10.20
CA ASP A 71 10.29 -5.56 9.78
C ASP A 71 10.52 -6.17 8.39
N SER A 72 9.57 -6.98 7.90
CA SER A 72 9.68 -7.65 6.60
C SER A 72 9.05 -6.86 5.45
N HIS A 73 8.42 -5.71 5.75
CA HIS A 73 7.74 -4.92 4.73
C HIS A 73 8.73 -4.24 3.77
N PRO A 74 8.65 -4.49 2.44
CA PRO A 74 9.60 -3.93 1.46
C PRO A 74 9.65 -2.40 1.43
N GLY A 75 8.53 -1.74 1.80
CA GLY A 75 8.44 -0.27 1.91
C GLY A 75 9.00 0.30 3.22
N GLY A 76 9.59 -0.54 4.07
CA GLY A 76 10.14 -0.19 5.38
C GLY A 76 9.14 -0.33 6.52
N SER A 77 9.66 -0.61 7.73
CA SER A 77 8.86 -0.84 8.95
C SER A 77 8.01 0.37 9.35
N SER A 78 8.49 1.59 9.10
CA SER A 78 7.78 2.82 9.42
C SER A 78 6.40 2.95 8.73
N ARG A 79 6.23 2.30 7.58
CA ARG A 79 4.94 2.28 6.87
C ARG A 79 3.91 1.46 7.60
N ILE A 80 4.32 0.35 8.17
CA ILE A 80 3.43 -0.54 8.94
C ILE A 80 3.19 0.04 10.33
N THR A 81 4.22 0.51 11.03
CA THR A 81 4.04 1.08 12.38
C THR A 81 3.13 2.32 12.38
N ALA A 82 3.06 3.06 11.28
CA ALA A 82 2.16 4.21 11.15
C ALA A 82 0.67 3.83 11.23
N ILE A 83 0.32 2.59 10.94
CA ILE A 83 -1.07 2.09 10.91
C ILE A 83 -1.39 1.14 12.07
N CYS A 84 -0.41 0.79 12.92
CA CYS A 84 -0.67 -0.05 14.10
C CYS A 84 -1.67 0.63 15.03
N GLY A 85 -2.65 -0.12 15.50
CA GLY A 85 -3.73 0.35 16.38
C GLY A 85 -4.76 1.25 15.70
N LYS A 86 -4.78 1.33 14.37
CA LYS A 86 -5.60 2.29 13.61
C LYS A 86 -6.27 1.64 12.41
N ASP A 87 -7.17 2.42 11.81
CA ASP A 87 -7.66 2.14 10.45
C ASP A 87 -6.59 2.56 9.43
N GLY A 88 -5.94 1.58 8.83
CA GLY A 88 -4.91 1.73 7.80
C GLY A 88 -5.45 1.62 6.37
N THR A 89 -6.77 1.59 6.18
CA THR A 89 -7.41 1.41 4.87
C THR A 89 -6.87 2.39 3.83
N SER A 90 -6.86 3.68 4.15
CA SER A 90 -6.36 4.71 3.23
C SER A 90 -4.88 4.55 2.91
N ASN A 91 -4.07 4.16 3.91
CA ASN A 91 -2.64 3.93 3.73
C ASN A 91 -2.38 2.74 2.80
N PHE A 92 -3.10 1.64 3.02
CA PHE A 92 -2.94 0.43 2.22
C PHE A 92 -3.45 0.63 0.78
N LEU A 93 -4.66 1.15 0.61
CA LEU A 93 -5.24 1.38 -0.72
C LEU A 93 -4.47 2.43 -1.52
N GLY A 94 -3.99 3.49 -0.86
CA GLY A 94 -3.18 4.54 -1.51
C GLY A 94 -1.84 4.04 -2.06
N GLN A 95 -1.33 2.91 -1.54
CA GLN A 95 -0.06 2.31 -1.98
C GLN A 95 -0.26 1.05 -2.83
N HIS A 96 -1.33 0.29 -2.58
CA HIS A 96 -1.48 -1.08 -3.07
C HIS A 96 -2.82 -1.35 -3.78
N SER A 97 -3.60 -0.30 -4.13
CA SER A 97 -4.91 -0.47 -4.78
C SER A 97 -4.86 -1.36 -6.02
N ASN A 98 -3.79 -1.27 -6.80
CA ASN A 98 -3.57 -2.02 -8.03
C ASN A 98 -2.65 -3.26 -7.87
N SER A 99 -2.14 -3.54 -6.67
CA SER A 99 -1.22 -4.65 -6.41
C SER A 99 -1.96 -5.90 -5.92
N ASN A 100 -2.18 -6.86 -6.81
CA ASN A 100 -2.76 -8.15 -6.45
C ASN A 100 -1.84 -8.94 -5.50
N SER A 101 -0.52 -8.80 -5.64
CA SER A 101 0.45 -9.46 -4.77
C SER A 101 0.39 -8.92 -3.33
N ALA A 102 0.26 -7.59 -3.16
CA ALA A 102 0.10 -6.99 -1.84
C ALA A 102 -1.23 -7.42 -1.18
N LYS A 103 -2.33 -7.46 -1.94
CA LYS A 103 -3.63 -7.93 -1.45
C LYS A 103 -3.59 -9.41 -1.03
N SER A 104 -2.96 -10.25 -1.83
CA SER A 104 -2.80 -11.68 -1.52
C SER A 104 -1.95 -11.89 -0.28
N ARG A 105 -0.89 -11.10 -0.11
CA ARG A 105 -0.04 -11.14 1.08
C ARG A 105 -0.79 -10.66 2.32
N LEU A 106 -1.54 -9.55 2.22
CA LEU A 106 -2.34 -9.03 3.33
C LEU A 106 -3.31 -10.08 3.86
N LYS A 107 -3.93 -10.86 2.97
CA LYS A 107 -4.86 -11.94 3.36
C LYS A 107 -4.22 -12.98 4.29
N GLY A 108 -2.90 -13.18 4.22
CA GLY A 108 -2.18 -14.09 5.13
C GLY A 108 -2.12 -13.61 6.59
N PHE A 109 -2.45 -12.37 6.87
CA PHE A 109 -2.43 -11.75 8.20
C PHE A 109 -3.85 -11.51 8.77
N GLU A 110 -4.89 -11.97 8.08
CA GLU A 110 -6.28 -11.73 8.43
C GLU A 110 -6.65 -12.43 9.74
N LEU A 111 -7.19 -11.65 10.70
CA LEU A 111 -7.79 -12.15 11.93
C LEU A 111 -9.29 -12.35 11.78
N GLY A 112 -9.97 -11.49 11.02
CA GLY A 112 -11.41 -11.57 10.77
C GLY A 112 -12.03 -10.21 10.52
N LYS A 113 -13.35 -10.20 10.36
CA LYS A 113 -14.08 -8.95 10.15
C LYS A 113 -14.15 -8.13 11.43
N LEU A 114 -14.04 -6.79 11.27
CA LEU A 114 -14.23 -5.87 12.38
C LEU A 114 -15.66 -6.01 12.93
N GLU A 115 -15.75 -6.27 14.23
CA GLU A 115 -17.03 -6.25 14.94
C GLU A 115 -17.42 -4.81 15.24
N THR A 116 -18.50 -4.35 14.64
CA THR A 116 -19.10 -3.07 15.01
C THR A 116 -19.83 -3.27 16.34
N ALA A 117 -19.44 -2.55 17.40
CA ALA A 117 -20.16 -2.56 18.65
C ALA A 117 -21.63 -2.25 18.39
N ALA A 118 -22.50 -3.21 18.64
CA ALA A 118 -23.94 -3.05 18.52
C ALA A 118 -24.43 -2.09 19.61
N LYS A 119 -24.62 -0.79 19.27
CA LYS A 119 -25.46 0.11 20.05
C LYS A 119 -26.90 -0.41 19.92
N PRO A 120 -27.69 -0.56 21.02
CA PRO A 120 -29.08 -1.01 20.91
C PRO A 120 -29.85 -0.08 19.97
N ALA A 121 -30.28 -0.62 18.84
CA ALA A 121 -31.03 0.12 17.84
C ALA A 121 -32.52 0.12 18.23
N THR A 122 -33.08 1.30 18.43
CA THR A 122 -34.50 1.58 18.21
C THR A 122 -34.76 1.43 16.70
N PRO A 123 -35.84 0.75 16.26
CA PRO A 123 -36.08 0.55 14.84
C PRO A 123 -36.59 1.85 14.20
N THR A 124 -35.73 2.46 13.40
CA THR A 124 -36.10 3.52 12.44
C THR A 124 -36.11 2.91 11.03
N PRO A 125 -37.06 3.28 10.14
CA PRO A 125 -37.21 2.65 8.82
C PRO A 125 -35.92 2.75 8.01
N ALA A 126 -35.54 1.65 7.37
CA ALA A 126 -34.29 1.49 6.64
C ALA A 126 -34.11 2.55 5.55
N ALA A 127 -33.19 3.49 5.78
CA ALA A 127 -32.56 4.21 4.69
C ALA A 127 -31.67 3.22 3.92
N PRO A 128 -31.53 3.34 2.59
CA PRO A 128 -30.71 2.45 1.80
C PRO A 128 -29.30 2.44 2.35
N ALA A 129 -28.74 1.25 2.62
CA ALA A 129 -27.43 1.06 3.24
C ALA A 129 -26.39 1.92 2.54
N ALA A 130 -25.78 2.86 3.28
CA ALA A 130 -24.75 3.73 2.73
C ALA A 130 -23.59 2.86 2.25
N LYS A 131 -23.25 2.98 0.98
CA LYS A 131 -22.14 2.26 0.34
C LYS A 131 -20.84 2.60 1.07
N GLN A 132 -20.08 1.59 1.48
CA GLN A 132 -18.82 1.82 2.21
C GLN A 132 -17.76 2.45 1.29
N LEU A 133 -16.82 3.19 1.85
CA LEU A 133 -15.74 3.85 1.11
C LEU A 133 -14.97 2.89 0.19
N SER A 134 -14.62 1.73 0.71
CA SER A 134 -13.94 0.68 -0.04
C SER A 134 -14.71 0.22 -1.28
N ALA A 135 -16.03 0.08 -1.16
CA ALA A 135 -16.88 -0.29 -2.29
C ALA A 135 -16.88 0.79 -3.37
N PHE A 136 -16.87 2.08 -2.98
CA PHE A 136 -16.71 3.17 -3.94
C PHE A 136 -15.36 3.15 -4.65
N LEU A 137 -14.26 2.96 -3.89
CA LEU A 137 -12.91 2.93 -4.45
C LEU A 137 -12.70 1.72 -5.36
N SER A 138 -13.16 0.54 -4.96
CA SER A 138 -13.07 -0.68 -5.75
C SER A 138 -13.84 -0.58 -7.08
N GLU A 139 -15.07 -0.05 -7.04
CA GLU A 139 -15.87 0.14 -8.25
C GLU A 139 -15.29 1.22 -9.16
N ALA A 140 -14.77 2.31 -8.57
CA ALA A 140 -14.09 3.34 -9.34
C ALA A 140 -12.84 2.80 -10.04
N ASP A 141 -12.05 1.96 -9.36
CA ASP A 141 -10.89 1.29 -9.94
C ASP A 141 -11.27 0.35 -11.10
N ALA A 142 -12.35 -0.42 -10.93
CA ALA A 142 -12.89 -1.28 -12.00
C ALA A 142 -13.30 -0.46 -13.23
N LEU A 143 -13.97 0.67 -13.03
CA LEU A 143 -14.36 1.58 -14.11
C LEU A 143 -13.14 2.22 -14.80
N ILE A 144 -12.12 2.59 -14.01
CA ILE A 144 -10.85 3.14 -14.52
C ILE A 144 -10.13 2.10 -15.39
N LYS A 145 -10.05 0.84 -14.94
CA LYS A 145 -9.45 -0.27 -15.70
C LYS A 145 -10.17 -0.50 -17.04
N GLN A 146 -11.50 -0.32 -17.05
CA GLN A 146 -12.32 -0.35 -18.26
C GLN A 146 -12.19 0.94 -19.11
N LYS A 147 -11.37 1.90 -18.69
CA LYS A 147 -11.25 3.25 -19.31
C LYS A 147 -12.57 4.04 -19.33
N ASN A 148 -13.53 3.65 -18.50
CA ASN A 148 -14.79 4.37 -18.35
C ASN A 148 -14.65 5.52 -17.33
N PHE A 149 -13.83 6.51 -17.71
CA PHE A 149 -13.48 7.62 -16.82
C PHE A 149 -14.68 8.52 -16.48
N THR A 150 -15.68 8.59 -17.34
CA THR A 150 -16.89 9.37 -17.06
C THR A 150 -17.70 8.73 -15.95
N ALA A 151 -17.93 7.43 -15.99
CA ALA A 151 -18.64 6.71 -14.94
C ALA A 151 -17.84 6.74 -13.62
N ALA A 152 -16.52 6.52 -13.69
CA ALA A 152 -15.64 6.63 -12.52
C ALA A 152 -15.72 8.03 -11.87
N LEU A 153 -15.68 9.10 -12.67
CA LEU A 153 -15.79 10.48 -12.19
C LEU A 153 -17.13 10.74 -11.48
N ASN A 154 -18.23 10.25 -12.02
CA ASN A 154 -19.55 10.42 -11.41
C ASN A 154 -19.68 9.65 -10.10
N LEU A 155 -19.22 8.40 -10.07
CA LEU A 155 -19.17 7.58 -8.84
C LEU A 155 -18.30 8.23 -7.76
N LEU A 156 -17.11 8.69 -8.11
CA LEU A 156 -16.19 9.33 -7.18
C LEU A 156 -16.71 10.67 -6.65
N LYS A 157 -17.44 11.45 -7.45
CA LYS A 157 -18.14 12.65 -6.97
C LYS A 157 -19.24 12.32 -5.96
N GLN A 158 -19.90 11.17 -6.11
CA GLN A 158 -20.85 10.70 -5.11
C GLN A 158 -20.12 10.30 -3.82
N ALA A 159 -18.99 9.58 -3.95
CA ALA A 159 -18.15 9.21 -2.81
C ALA A 159 -17.58 10.45 -2.07
N ASP A 160 -17.13 11.50 -2.78
CA ASP A 160 -16.59 12.75 -2.16
C ASP A 160 -17.66 13.49 -1.33
N ARG A 161 -18.95 13.34 -1.63
CA ARG A 161 -20.04 13.89 -0.80
C ARG A 161 -20.21 13.13 0.51
N SER A 162 -20.02 11.80 0.50
CA SER A 162 -20.20 10.96 1.67
C SER A 162 -18.92 10.88 2.52
N TYR A 163 -17.76 11.01 1.87
CA TYR A 163 -16.44 10.89 2.48
C TYR A 163 -15.59 12.13 2.17
N ALA A 164 -16.07 13.28 2.60
CA ALA A 164 -15.35 14.54 2.42
C ALA A 164 -13.93 14.46 3.02
N ASN A 165 -12.97 15.09 2.35
CA ASN A 165 -11.56 15.10 2.75
C ASN A 165 -10.84 13.74 2.70
N ASN A 166 -11.23 12.85 1.81
CA ASN A 166 -10.48 11.65 1.51
C ASN A 166 -9.48 11.91 0.37
N ALA A 167 -8.19 11.59 0.60
CA ALA A 167 -7.12 11.85 -0.37
C ALA A 167 -7.21 10.91 -1.59
N ASP A 168 -7.58 9.64 -1.39
CA ASP A 168 -7.68 8.64 -2.46
C ASP A 168 -8.81 9.00 -3.42
N ILE A 169 -9.99 9.39 -2.90
CA ILE A 169 -11.10 9.86 -3.74
C ILE A 169 -10.64 11.04 -4.61
N ASN A 170 -9.98 12.02 -4.00
CA ASN A 170 -9.52 13.19 -4.74
C ASN A 170 -8.40 12.85 -5.73
N ASN A 171 -7.53 11.89 -5.42
CA ASN A 171 -6.55 11.36 -6.35
C ASN A 171 -7.23 10.73 -7.59
N LEU A 172 -8.21 9.84 -7.38
CA LEU A 172 -8.92 9.16 -8.47
C LEU A 172 -9.83 10.11 -9.28
N LEU A 173 -10.43 11.14 -8.63
CA LEU A 173 -11.11 12.24 -9.32
C LEU A 173 -10.15 13.00 -10.24
N GLY A 174 -8.94 13.28 -9.75
CA GLY A 174 -7.86 13.89 -10.52
C GLY A 174 -7.46 13.03 -11.72
N PHE A 175 -7.26 11.73 -11.50
CA PHE A 175 -6.91 10.77 -12.54
C PHE A 175 -7.98 10.68 -13.63
N SER A 176 -9.24 10.48 -13.24
CA SER A 176 -10.37 10.38 -14.18
C SER A 176 -10.53 11.66 -14.98
N SER A 177 -10.46 12.84 -14.32
CA SER A 177 -10.53 14.15 -15.00
C SER A 177 -9.37 14.34 -15.98
N ARG A 178 -8.14 13.92 -15.64
CA ARG A 178 -6.97 14.01 -16.52
C ARG A 178 -7.16 13.17 -17.79
N ASN A 179 -7.67 11.96 -17.67
CA ASN A 179 -7.94 11.09 -18.81
C ASN A 179 -9.06 11.63 -19.71
N LEU A 180 -10.00 12.39 -19.13
CA LEU A 180 -11.03 13.13 -19.88
C LEU A 180 -10.52 14.48 -20.43
N LYS A 181 -9.19 14.78 -20.32
CA LYS A 181 -8.56 16.04 -20.71
C LYS A 181 -9.11 17.28 -19.99
N GLN A 182 -9.79 17.08 -18.88
CA GLN A 182 -10.27 18.15 -17.99
C GLN A 182 -9.15 18.63 -17.06
N PHE A 183 -8.05 19.14 -17.62
CA PHE A 183 -6.81 19.40 -16.89
C PHE A 183 -6.94 20.38 -15.73
N SER A 184 -7.80 21.40 -15.89
CA SER A 184 -8.04 22.36 -14.81
C SER A 184 -8.73 21.72 -13.60
N ALA A 185 -9.72 20.87 -13.83
CA ALA A 185 -10.40 20.12 -12.78
C ALA A 185 -9.46 19.10 -12.12
N SER A 186 -8.71 18.37 -12.94
CA SER A 186 -7.69 17.42 -12.48
C SER A 186 -6.67 18.06 -11.55
N ALA A 187 -6.15 19.25 -11.91
CA ALA A 187 -5.21 19.99 -11.08
C ALA A 187 -5.78 20.31 -9.69
N LYS A 188 -7.04 20.76 -9.63
CA LYS A 188 -7.72 21.07 -8.37
C LYS A 188 -7.87 19.83 -7.48
N TYR A 189 -8.24 18.70 -8.07
CA TYR A 189 -8.39 17.45 -7.34
C TYR A 189 -7.05 16.94 -6.78
N TYR A 190 -5.98 16.92 -7.56
CA TYR A 190 -4.65 16.55 -7.04
C TYR A 190 -4.15 17.51 -5.96
N GLN A 191 -4.39 18.81 -6.11
CA GLN A 191 -4.07 19.78 -5.06
C GLN A 191 -4.83 19.49 -3.78
N LYS A 192 -6.14 19.15 -3.86
CA LYS A 192 -6.95 18.76 -2.71
C LYS A 192 -6.42 17.48 -2.09
N ALA A 193 -6.11 16.45 -2.88
CA ALA A 193 -5.52 15.20 -2.40
C ALA A 193 -4.21 15.45 -1.63
N LEU A 194 -3.30 16.24 -2.19
CA LEU A 194 -2.01 16.57 -1.58
C LEU A 194 -2.10 17.56 -0.40
N LYS A 195 -3.19 18.33 -0.30
CA LYS A 195 -3.49 19.13 0.90
C LYS A 195 -3.94 18.23 2.05
N ILE A 196 -4.72 17.21 1.78
CA ILE A 196 -5.22 16.24 2.77
C ILE A 196 -4.07 15.31 3.21
N ASN A 197 -3.37 14.72 2.24
CA ASN A 197 -2.20 13.88 2.47
C ASN A 197 -1.02 14.35 1.61
N PRO A 198 -0.13 15.18 2.17
CA PRO A 198 1.02 15.71 1.44
C PRO A 198 1.97 14.64 0.90
N ASN A 199 1.93 13.44 1.47
CA ASN A 199 2.80 12.32 1.11
C ASN A 199 2.11 11.23 0.29
N HIS A 200 0.95 11.54 -0.29
CA HIS A 200 0.21 10.61 -1.13
C HIS A 200 0.96 10.33 -2.43
N LEU A 201 1.56 9.15 -2.55
CA LEU A 201 2.47 8.81 -3.67
C LEU A 201 1.76 8.89 -5.02
N GLY A 202 0.63 8.19 -5.19
CA GLY A 202 -0.12 8.23 -6.45
C GLY A 202 -0.58 9.64 -6.86
N ALA A 203 -0.90 10.52 -5.89
CA ALA A 203 -1.26 11.90 -6.23
C ALA A 203 -0.05 12.73 -6.68
N LEU A 204 1.14 12.46 -6.13
CA LEU A 204 2.40 13.08 -6.60
C LEU A 204 2.77 12.60 -8.00
N GLU A 205 2.65 11.31 -8.25
CA GLU A 205 2.91 10.71 -9.56
C GLU A 205 1.94 11.28 -10.62
N TYR A 206 0.64 11.11 -10.43
CA TYR A 206 -0.37 11.52 -11.41
C TYR A 206 -0.45 13.03 -11.61
N GLN A 207 -0.18 13.82 -10.57
CA GLN A 207 0.00 15.26 -10.74
C GLN A 207 1.26 15.58 -11.55
N GLY A 208 2.33 14.79 -11.37
CA GLY A 208 3.55 14.88 -12.18
C GLY A 208 3.27 14.65 -13.64
N GLU A 209 2.49 13.61 -13.97
CA GLU A 209 2.07 13.35 -15.35
C GLU A 209 1.16 14.46 -15.92
N LEU A 210 0.25 15.00 -15.10
CA LEU A 210 -0.53 16.18 -15.50
C LEU A 210 0.38 17.38 -15.81
N PHE A 211 1.43 17.61 -15.02
CA PHE A 211 2.40 18.65 -15.29
C PHE A 211 3.11 18.43 -16.62
N LEU A 212 3.44 17.20 -16.99
CA LEU A 212 4.03 16.88 -18.30
C LEU A 212 3.05 17.16 -19.45
N GLN A 213 1.78 16.77 -19.29
CA GLN A 213 0.73 17.02 -20.28
C GLN A 213 0.45 18.53 -20.45
N THR A 214 0.68 19.32 -19.39
CA THR A 214 0.52 20.79 -19.41
C THR A 214 1.85 21.56 -19.60
N LYS A 215 2.91 20.89 -20.07
CA LYS A 215 4.24 21.46 -20.37
C LYS A 215 4.97 22.06 -19.15
N LYS A 216 4.61 21.65 -17.92
CA LYS A 216 5.21 22.11 -16.67
C LYS A 216 6.28 21.12 -16.15
N VAL A 217 7.28 20.82 -16.98
CA VAL A 217 8.29 19.77 -16.71
C VAL A 217 9.02 19.98 -15.39
N SER A 218 9.37 21.24 -15.03
CA SER A 218 10.03 21.52 -13.76
C SER A 218 9.20 21.15 -12.54
N SER A 219 7.87 21.28 -12.61
CA SER A 219 6.96 20.86 -11.55
C SER A 219 6.88 19.33 -11.45
N ALA A 220 6.87 18.61 -12.57
CA ALA A 220 6.95 17.16 -12.59
C ALA A 220 8.25 16.65 -11.93
N LYS A 221 9.38 17.27 -12.23
CA LYS A 221 10.68 16.94 -11.58
C LYS A 221 10.67 17.19 -10.07
N LYS A 222 9.96 18.21 -9.59
CA LYS A 222 9.79 18.44 -8.13
C LYS A 222 9.01 17.29 -7.47
N ASN A 223 7.93 16.84 -8.10
CA ASN A 223 7.18 15.68 -7.60
C ASN A 223 8.04 14.42 -7.62
N LEU A 224 8.81 14.18 -8.68
CA LEU A 224 9.74 13.06 -8.76
C LEU A 224 10.77 13.06 -7.60
N ALA A 225 11.37 14.23 -7.33
CA ALA A 225 12.31 14.37 -6.21
C ALA A 225 11.66 14.13 -4.86
N LYS A 226 10.37 14.49 -4.71
CA LYS A 226 9.60 14.20 -3.50
C LYS A 226 9.30 12.71 -3.37
N LEU A 227 8.88 12.04 -4.44
CA LEU A 227 8.69 10.59 -4.48
C LEU A 227 9.97 9.84 -4.08
N LYS A 228 11.12 10.22 -4.67
CA LYS A 228 12.43 9.66 -4.27
C LYS A 228 12.67 9.72 -2.76
N LYS A 229 12.32 10.84 -2.11
CA LYS A 229 12.49 11.00 -0.66
C LYS A 229 11.50 10.17 0.16
N LEU A 230 10.29 9.95 -0.35
CA LEU A 230 9.22 9.27 0.38
C LEU A 230 9.30 7.75 0.28
N CYS A 231 9.66 7.21 -0.87
CA CYS A 231 9.60 5.77 -1.14
C CYS A 231 10.85 5.21 -1.82
N GLY A 232 11.87 6.04 -2.10
CA GLY A 232 13.09 5.60 -2.76
C GLY A 232 12.97 5.55 -4.29
N GLU A 233 14.03 5.04 -4.95
CA GLU A 233 14.10 4.99 -6.42
C GLU A 233 13.46 3.74 -7.02
N ASN A 234 13.05 2.78 -6.19
CA ASN A 234 12.50 1.49 -6.62
C ASN A 234 10.98 1.39 -6.45
N CYS A 235 10.30 2.41 -5.94
CA CYS A 235 8.85 2.39 -5.85
C CYS A 235 8.21 2.67 -7.21
N GLU A 236 7.05 2.10 -7.43
CA GLU A 236 6.32 2.14 -8.69
C GLU A 236 6.08 3.58 -9.15
N GLU A 237 5.58 4.44 -8.27
CA GLU A 237 5.23 5.83 -8.58
C GLU A 237 6.46 6.68 -8.98
N TYR A 238 7.62 6.39 -8.36
CA TYR A 238 8.86 7.05 -8.78
C TYR A 238 9.31 6.59 -10.15
N LEU A 239 9.28 5.28 -10.40
CA LEU A 239 9.71 4.69 -11.66
C LEU A 239 8.81 5.14 -12.82
N ASP A 240 7.50 5.16 -12.61
CA ASP A 240 6.54 5.56 -13.64
C ASP A 240 6.66 7.05 -13.98
N LEU A 241 6.75 7.92 -12.99
CA LEU A 241 6.97 9.35 -13.25
C LEU A 241 8.34 9.62 -13.87
N LYS A 242 9.40 8.92 -13.45
CA LYS A 242 10.74 9.02 -14.05
C LYS A 242 10.71 8.63 -15.52
N LYS A 243 10.06 7.52 -15.85
CA LYS A 243 9.85 7.06 -17.23
C LYS A 243 9.07 8.08 -18.04
N ALA A 244 7.97 8.62 -17.49
CA ALA A 244 7.17 9.65 -18.16
C ALA A 244 7.95 10.93 -18.45
N ILE A 245 8.87 11.36 -17.57
CA ILE A 245 9.76 12.51 -17.78
C ILE A 245 10.78 12.21 -18.87
N GLY A 246 11.34 11.01 -18.91
CA GLY A 246 12.37 10.62 -19.89
C GLY A 246 11.83 10.43 -21.30
N SER A 247 10.52 10.27 -21.48
CA SER A 247 9.84 10.11 -22.77
C SER A 247 9.38 11.44 -23.39
N LYS A 248 9.71 12.59 -22.80
CA LYS A 248 9.37 13.96 -23.24
C LYS A 248 10.61 14.74 -23.63
#